data_ff434999688e3f8a2f1361161a945281
#
_entry.id   ff434999688e3f8a2f1361161a945281
#
_cell.length_a   1.000
_cell.length_b   1.000
_cell.length_c   1.000
_cell.angle_alpha   90.00
_cell.angle_beta   90.00
_cell.angle_gamma   90.00
#
_symmetry.space_group_name_H-M   'P 1'
#
loop_
_entity.id
_entity.type
_entity.pdbx_description
1 polymer ?
#
loop_
_entity_poly.entity_id
_entity_poly.type
_entity_poly.pdbx_seq_one_letter_code
_entity_poly.pdbx_strand_id
1 'polypeptide(L)'
;MSGSIANTYLFLSVNLRNVKNVILFGETGVGKSSVINLMAGREVAQTSSDLPSCTLHAEEYAFTFPGGTEIRIFNTVGLEEPDMGVKPFMDAIVKAHQLVTSLHRVGGVDLLLFCVRGGRITKTTRRTYQLFYEVLCGSDVPLAVIVTHLEGEENVM
;
A
#
# COMPACT_ATOMS: atom_id res chain seq x y z
N MET A 1 -21.40 30.60 -26.14
CA MET A 1 -21.83 29.43 -25.39
C MET A 1 -20.81 28.29 -25.34
N SER A 2 -19.60 28.47 -25.80
CA SER A 2 -18.54 27.44 -25.76
C SER A 2 -17.69 27.42 -24.48
N GLY A 3 -17.91 28.35 -23.55
CA GLY A 3 -17.11 28.41 -22.31
C GLY A 3 -17.54 27.48 -21.15
N SER A 4 -18.78 27.02 -21.16
CA SER A 4 -19.33 26.24 -20.04
C SER A 4 -18.86 24.77 -20.02
N ILE A 5 -18.72 24.14 -21.18
CA ILE A 5 -18.35 22.73 -21.32
C ILE A 5 -16.85 22.54 -21.03
N ALA A 6 -16.00 23.43 -21.57
CA ALA A 6 -14.57 23.37 -21.34
C ALA A 6 -14.20 23.56 -19.85
N ASN A 7 -14.91 24.46 -19.16
CA ASN A 7 -14.72 24.65 -17.72
C ASN A 7 -15.19 23.44 -16.88
N THR A 8 -16.26 22.76 -17.33
CA THR A 8 -16.74 21.56 -16.63
C THR A 8 -15.77 20.40 -16.78
N TYR A 9 -15.20 20.19 -17.96
CA TYR A 9 -14.18 19.16 -18.16
C TYR A 9 -12.88 19.46 -17.42
N LEU A 10 -12.47 20.72 -17.36
CA LEU A 10 -11.28 21.14 -16.62
C LEU A 10 -11.48 20.92 -15.11
N PHE A 11 -12.66 21.24 -14.59
CA PHE A 11 -12.99 21.03 -13.18
C PHE A 11 -13.04 19.54 -12.81
N LEU A 12 -13.63 18.70 -13.66
CA LEU A 12 -13.65 17.24 -13.48
C LEU A 12 -12.24 16.64 -13.56
N SER A 13 -11.40 17.10 -14.48
CA SER A 13 -10.04 16.60 -14.62
C SER A 13 -9.14 17.03 -13.44
N VAL A 14 -9.34 18.21 -12.88
CA VAL A 14 -8.63 18.69 -11.68
C VAL A 14 -9.05 17.87 -10.45
N ASN A 15 -10.34 17.58 -10.29
CA ASN A 15 -10.82 16.74 -9.17
C ASN A 15 -10.35 15.29 -9.27
N LEU A 16 -10.31 14.71 -10.46
CA LEU A 16 -9.80 13.36 -10.68
C LEU A 16 -8.29 13.22 -10.42
N ARG A 17 -7.53 14.34 -10.52
CA ARG A 17 -6.09 14.35 -10.24
C ARG A 17 -5.73 14.47 -8.76
N ASN A 18 -6.68 14.77 -7.88
CA ASN A 18 -6.42 14.98 -6.46
C ASN A 18 -6.54 13.71 -5.60
N VAL A 19 -6.92 12.58 -6.18
CA VAL A 19 -6.96 11.28 -5.49
C VAL A 19 -5.75 10.46 -5.92
N LYS A 20 -4.97 10.00 -4.96
CA LYS A 20 -3.80 9.14 -5.16
C LYS A 20 -4.03 7.79 -4.52
N ASN A 21 -3.89 6.72 -5.28
CA ASN A 21 -4.03 5.35 -4.83
C ASN A 21 -2.65 4.78 -4.47
N VAL A 22 -2.49 4.39 -3.23
CA VAL A 22 -1.24 3.88 -2.67
C VAL A 22 -1.46 2.47 -2.15
N ILE A 23 -0.64 1.53 -2.58
CA ILE A 23 -0.62 0.17 -2.01
C ILE A 23 0.51 0.11 -1.00
N LEU A 24 0.17 -0.25 0.24
CA LEU A 24 1.12 -0.49 1.32
C LEU A 24 1.27 -1.99 1.52
N PHE A 25 2.48 -2.48 1.43
CA PHE A 25 2.79 -3.91 1.58
C PHE A 25 4.11 -4.13 2.33
N GLY A 26 4.30 -5.32 2.83
CA GLY A 26 5.44 -5.71 3.65
C GLY A 26 5.07 -6.82 4.61
N GLU A 27 6.04 -7.49 5.23
CA GLU A 27 5.81 -8.62 6.13
C GLU A 27 4.91 -8.26 7.32
N THR A 28 4.22 -9.26 7.87
CA THR A 28 3.45 -9.09 9.11
C THR A 28 4.38 -8.64 10.25
N GLY A 29 3.94 -7.64 11.01
CA GLY A 29 4.69 -7.12 12.15
C GLY A 29 5.80 -6.12 11.80
N VAL A 30 5.96 -5.70 10.54
CA VAL A 30 6.95 -4.67 10.17
C VAL A 30 6.52 -3.23 10.50
N GLY A 31 5.28 -3.02 10.97
CA GLY A 31 4.80 -1.70 11.38
C GLY A 31 3.95 -0.97 10.34
N LYS A 32 3.28 -1.68 9.42
CA LYS A 32 2.41 -1.07 8.40
C LYS A 32 1.30 -0.20 9.01
N SER A 33 0.61 -0.71 10.03
CA SER A 33 -0.44 0.05 10.72
C SER A 33 0.09 1.34 11.37
N SER A 34 1.28 1.29 11.95
CA SER A 34 1.96 2.47 12.51
C SER A 34 2.30 3.50 11.43
N VAL A 35 2.71 3.04 10.25
CA VAL A 35 2.96 3.93 9.09
C VAL A 35 1.67 4.63 8.65
N ILE A 36 0.56 3.91 8.55
CA ILE A 36 -0.75 4.48 8.20
C ILE A 36 -1.16 5.55 9.23
N ASN A 37 -1.05 5.26 10.52
CA ASN A 37 -1.37 6.20 11.58
C ASN A 37 -0.48 7.45 11.54
N LEU A 38 0.80 7.27 11.27
CA LEU A 38 1.73 8.38 11.11
C LEU A 38 1.34 9.28 9.92
N MET A 39 1.01 8.69 8.78
CA MET A 39 0.60 9.43 7.59
C MET A 39 -0.73 10.14 7.77
N ALA A 40 -1.68 9.53 8.48
CA ALA A 40 -2.97 10.13 8.78
C ALA A 40 -2.88 11.22 9.86
N GLY A 41 -1.81 11.28 10.63
CA GLY A 41 -1.65 12.18 11.78
C GLY A 41 -2.56 11.84 12.96
N ARG A 42 -3.16 10.66 12.98
CA ARG A 42 -4.07 10.16 14.02
C ARG A 42 -4.15 8.65 13.97
N GLU A 43 -4.66 8.05 15.03
CA GLU A 43 -4.90 6.61 15.06
C GLU A 43 -6.14 6.26 14.20
N VAL A 44 -5.94 5.58 13.09
CA VAL A 44 -6.99 5.10 12.18
C VAL A 44 -6.89 3.59 11.93
N ALA A 45 -5.69 3.01 12.02
CA ALA A 45 -5.43 1.59 11.88
C ALA A 45 -5.13 0.96 13.24
N GLN A 46 -5.72 -0.18 13.51
CA GLN A 46 -5.41 -0.95 14.72
C GLN A 46 -4.01 -1.54 14.61
N THR A 47 -3.18 -1.34 15.61
CA THR A 47 -1.80 -1.81 15.66
C THR A 47 -1.66 -3.19 16.28
N SER A 48 -2.78 -3.88 16.59
CA SER A 48 -2.73 -5.19 17.23
C SER A 48 -2.30 -6.28 16.26
N SER A 49 -1.32 -7.06 16.69
CA SER A 49 -0.82 -8.26 16.02
C SER A 49 -1.73 -9.48 16.13
N ASP A 50 -2.95 -9.33 16.64
CA ASP A 50 -3.81 -10.43 17.05
C ASP A 50 -4.88 -10.85 16.03
N LEU A 51 -4.80 -10.36 14.79
CA LEU A 51 -5.72 -10.80 13.75
C LEU A 51 -5.19 -12.10 13.11
N PRO A 52 -5.99 -13.17 13.10
CA PRO A 52 -5.60 -14.39 12.39
C PRO A 52 -5.42 -14.09 10.91
N SER A 53 -4.26 -14.41 10.41
CA SER A 53 -3.70 -14.13 9.09
C SER A 53 -4.33 -14.90 7.92
N CYS A 54 -5.58 -15.31 8.03
CA CYS A 54 -6.17 -16.26 7.08
C CYS A 54 -6.74 -15.63 5.80
N THR A 55 -6.78 -14.31 5.67
CA THR A 55 -7.36 -13.67 4.47
C THR A 55 -6.66 -12.37 4.14
N LEU A 56 -6.23 -12.24 2.88
CA LEU A 56 -5.78 -10.96 2.35
C LEU A 56 -7.00 -10.03 2.29
N HIS A 57 -7.22 -9.27 3.34
CA HIS A 57 -8.12 -8.14 3.29
C HIS A 57 -7.27 -6.91 2.98
N ALA A 58 -7.49 -6.31 1.80
CA ALA A 58 -7.02 -4.96 1.59
C ALA A 58 -7.95 -4.03 2.38
N GLU A 59 -7.44 -3.48 3.47
CA GLU A 59 -8.14 -2.44 4.21
C GLU A 59 -7.85 -1.10 3.57
N GLU A 60 -8.90 -0.35 3.27
CA GLU A 60 -8.79 0.98 2.68
C GLU A 60 -8.84 2.06 3.76
N TYR A 61 -7.87 2.95 3.73
CA TYR A 61 -7.82 4.16 4.56
C TYR A 61 -7.73 5.37 3.65
N ALA A 62 -8.61 6.35 3.86
CA ALA A 62 -8.61 7.59 3.10
C ALA A 62 -8.42 8.78 4.02
N PHE A 63 -7.52 9.69 3.65
CA PHE A 63 -7.31 10.96 4.35
C PHE A 63 -6.81 12.03 3.36
N THR A 64 -7.03 13.28 3.71
CA THR A 64 -6.65 14.40 2.85
C THR A 64 -5.45 15.13 3.46
N PHE A 65 -4.40 15.29 2.67
CA PHE A 65 -3.25 16.10 3.06
C PHE A 65 -3.55 17.61 2.96
N PRO A 66 -2.82 18.44 3.72
CA PRO A 66 -2.82 19.88 3.50
C PRO A 66 -2.55 20.19 2.02
N GLY A 67 -3.43 20.98 1.38
CA GLY A 67 -3.36 21.23 -0.06
C GLY A 67 -4.43 20.50 -0.88
N GLY A 68 -5.27 19.65 -0.25
CA GLY A 68 -6.46 19.06 -0.84
C GLY A 68 -6.23 17.76 -1.61
N THR A 69 -5.03 17.16 -1.55
CA THR A 69 -4.79 15.84 -2.15
C THR A 69 -5.34 14.75 -1.23
N GLU A 70 -6.30 13.98 -1.71
CA GLU A 70 -6.79 12.79 -1.05
C GLU A 70 -5.85 11.61 -1.33
N ILE A 71 -5.43 10.95 -0.25
CA ILE A 71 -4.65 9.72 -0.32
C ILE A 71 -5.54 8.56 0.10
N ARG A 72 -5.60 7.54 -0.74
CA ARG A 72 -6.26 6.27 -0.45
C ARG A 72 -5.19 5.21 -0.32
N ILE A 73 -5.01 4.69 0.90
CA ILE A 73 -4.04 3.63 1.18
C ILE A 73 -4.76 2.30 1.27
N PHE A 74 -4.28 1.34 0.50
CA PHE A 74 -4.72 -0.04 0.52
C PHE A 74 -3.67 -0.88 1.25
N ASN A 75 -3.98 -1.21 2.50
CA ASN A 75 -3.12 -2.04 3.33
C ASN A 75 -3.34 -3.50 2.96
N THR A 76 -2.32 -4.15 2.43
CA THR A 76 -2.37 -5.56 2.09
C THR A 76 -1.93 -6.39 3.29
N VAL A 77 -2.81 -7.25 3.77
CA VAL A 77 -2.56 -8.16 4.90
C VAL A 77 -2.62 -9.60 4.39
N GLY A 78 -1.66 -10.44 4.75
CA GLY A 78 -1.77 -11.90 4.59
C GLY A 78 -0.93 -12.58 3.50
N LEU A 79 -0.11 -11.85 2.71
CA LEU A 79 0.87 -12.48 1.78
C LEU A 79 2.18 -12.91 2.47
N GLU A 80 2.30 -12.69 3.75
CA GLU A 80 3.58 -12.40 4.38
C GLU A 80 3.96 -13.41 5.47
N GLU A 81 3.24 -14.53 5.57
CA GLU A 81 3.59 -15.58 6.54
C GLU A 81 4.51 -16.62 5.93
N PRO A 82 5.66 -16.87 6.60
CA PRO A 82 6.66 -17.82 6.11
C PRO A 82 6.13 -19.25 5.92
N ASP A 83 5.11 -19.63 6.70
CA ASP A 83 4.56 -20.99 6.76
C ASP A 83 3.16 -21.11 6.15
N MET A 84 2.77 -20.13 5.34
CA MET A 84 1.51 -20.16 4.63
C MET A 84 1.47 -21.35 3.65
N GLY A 85 0.45 -22.21 3.77
CA GLY A 85 0.23 -23.31 2.83
C GLY A 85 0.02 -22.80 1.40
N VAL A 86 0.15 -23.70 0.42
CA VAL A 86 0.06 -23.35 -1.01
C VAL A 86 -1.27 -22.68 -1.37
N LYS A 87 -2.40 -23.18 -0.87
CA LYS A 87 -3.72 -22.65 -1.16
C LYS A 87 -3.94 -21.23 -0.64
N PRO A 88 -3.67 -20.91 0.65
CA PRO A 88 -3.77 -19.53 1.15
C PRO A 88 -2.85 -18.57 0.41
N PHE A 89 -1.66 -18.99 0.03
CA PHE A 89 -0.74 -18.18 -0.75
C PHE A 89 -1.30 -17.85 -2.15
N MET A 90 -1.86 -18.82 -2.84
CA MET A 90 -2.51 -18.60 -4.15
C MET A 90 -3.74 -17.71 -4.05
N ASP A 91 -4.57 -17.90 -3.02
CA ASP A 91 -5.73 -17.03 -2.76
C ASP A 91 -5.29 -15.57 -2.49
N ALA A 92 -4.20 -15.39 -1.79
CA ALA A 92 -3.63 -14.08 -1.53
C ALA A 92 -3.12 -13.40 -2.82
N ILE A 93 -2.46 -14.14 -3.72
CA ILE A 93 -2.03 -13.63 -5.04
C ILE A 93 -3.24 -13.20 -5.87
N VAL A 94 -4.29 -14.02 -5.93
CA VAL A 94 -5.51 -13.70 -6.67
C VAL A 94 -6.14 -12.40 -6.15
N LYS A 95 -6.23 -12.22 -4.84
CA LYS A 95 -6.78 -11.01 -4.23
C LYS A 95 -5.91 -9.78 -4.50
N ALA A 96 -4.59 -9.91 -4.42
CA ALA A 96 -3.67 -8.82 -4.77
C ALA A 96 -3.82 -8.42 -6.25
N HIS A 97 -3.94 -9.38 -7.15
CA HIS A 97 -4.21 -9.13 -8.56
C HIS A 97 -5.57 -8.43 -8.77
N GLN A 98 -6.62 -8.87 -8.08
CA GLN A 98 -7.94 -8.24 -8.14
C GLN A 98 -7.89 -6.78 -7.64
N LEU A 99 -7.14 -6.50 -6.59
CA LEU A 99 -6.94 -5.14 -6.09
C LEU A 99 -6.29 -4.26 -7.16
N VAL A 100 -5.16 -4.66 -7.71
CA VAL A 100 -4.46 -3.90 -8.75
C VAL A 100 -5.36 -3.68 -9.97
N THR A 101 -6.07 -4.72 -10.41
CA THR A 101 -6.99 -4.64 -11.55
C THR A 101 -8.15 -3.68 -11.28
N SER A 102 -8.71 -3.70 -10.08
CA SER A 102 -9.79 -2.77 -9.70
C SER A 102 -9.31 -1.33 -9.66
N LEU A 103 -8.09 -1.09 -9.19
CA LEU A 103 -7.50 0.24 -9.16
C LEU A 103 -7.22 0.79 -10.55
N HIS A 104 -6.88 -0.05 -11.53
CA HIS A 104 -6.73 0.39 -12.93
C HIS A 104 -7.97 1.10 -13.48
N ARG A 105 -9.15 0.74 -13.00
CA ARG A 105 -10.42 1.34 -13.43
C ARG A 105 -10.69 2.71 -12.82
N VAL A 106 -9.98 3.06 -11.75
CA VAL A 106 -10.20 4.31 -10.97
C VAL A 106 -8.94 5.15 -10.85
N GLY A 107 -8.10 5.15 -11.87
CA GLY A 107 -6.90 5.98 -11.97
C GLY A 107 -5.58 5.25 -11.78
N GLY A 108 -5.61 3.94 -11.53
CA GLY A 108 -4.41 3.12 -11.38
C GLY A 108 -3.76 3.24 -10.00
N VAL A 109 -2.60 2.62 -9.86
CA VAL A 109 -1.76 2.69 -8.65
C VAL A 109 -0.74 3.81 -8.86
N ASP A 110 -0.74 4.81 -7.98
CA ASP A 110 0.17 5.96 -8.06
C ASP A 110 1.49 5.72 -7.34
N LEU A 111 1.49 4.91 -6.29
CA LEU A 111 2.67 4.63 -5.48
C LEU A 111 2.57 3.27 -4.79
N LEU A 112 3.67 2.57 -4.78
CA LEU A 112 3.89 1.40 -3.91
C LEU A 112 4.73 1.81 -2.71
N LEU A 113 4.24 1.55 -1.50
CA LEU A 113 4.98 1.70 -0.25
C LEU A 113 5.37 0.33 0.27
N PHE A 114 6.65 0.05 0.25
CA PHE A 114 7.20 -1.21 0.73
C PHE A 114 7.81 -1.03 2.13
N CYS A 115 7.14 -1.61 3.14
CA CYS A 115 7.64 -1.61 4.51
C CYS A 115 8.57 -2.79 4.75
N VAL A 116 9.77 -2.51 5.21
CA VAL A 116 10.77 -3.50 5.60
C VAL A 116 11.26 -3.22 7.02
N ARG A 117 11.58 -4.28 7.75
CA ARG A 117 12.18 -4.15 9.07
C ARG A 117 13.69 -3.90 8.93
N GLY A 118 14.21 -2.93 9.66
CA GLY A 118 15.65 -2.66 9.72
C GLY A 118 16.45 -3.88 10.14
N GLY A 119 17.63 -4.03 9.56
CA GLY A 119 18.58 -5.09 9.88
C GLY A 119 18.25 -6.48 9.31
N ARG A 120 17.12 -6.70 8.66
CA ARG A 120 16.74 -8.04 8.21
C ARG A 120 15.98 -8.08 6.88
N ILE A 121 16.62 -8.63 5.87
CA ILE A 121 15.97 -8.97 4.59
C ILE A 121 15.82 -10.49 4.52
N THR A 122 14.57 -10.94 4.51
CA THR A 122 14.22 -12.38 4.45
C THR A 122 13.89 -12.81 3.02
N LYS A 123 13.73 -14.11 2.81
CA LYS A 123 13.20 -14.64 1.54
C LYS A 123 11.79 -14.12 1.27
N THR A 124 10.97 -13.98 2.32
CA THR A 124 9.61 -13.43 2.23
C THR A 124 9.65 -11.97 1.78
N THR A 125 10.56 -11.16 2.33
CA THR A 125 10.78 -9.78 1.90
C THR A 125 11.00 -9.69 0.40
N ARG A 126 11.88 -10.52 -0.16
CA ARG A 126 12.19 -10.55 -1.60
C ARG A 126 10.99 -10.99 -2.45
N ARG A 127 10.28 -12.05 -2.03
CA ARG A 127 9.10 -12.57 -2.73
C ARG A 127 7.97 -11.54 -2.79
N THR A 128 7.75 -10.85 -1.69
CA THR A 128 6.73 -9.82 -1.60
C THR A 128 7.05 -8.64 -2.51
N TYR A 129 8.30 -8.21 -2.54
CA TYR A 129 8.78 -7.19 -3.47
C TYR A 129 8.55 -7.61 -4.93
N GLN A 130 9.00 -8.80 -5.30
CA GLN A 130 8.86 -9.31 -6.67
C GLN A 130 7.40 -9.39 -7.09
N LEU A 131 6.53 -9.89 -6.22
CA LEU A 131 5.12 -10.03 -6.52
C LEU A 131 4.46 -8.67 -6.80
N PHE A 132 4.57 -7.72 -5.88
CA PHE A 132 3.89 -6.44 -6.02
C PHE A 132 4.53 -5.54 -7.08
N TYR A 133 5.82 -5.39 -7.04
CA TYR A 133 6.51 -4.44 -7.92
C TYR A 133 6.71 -5.01 -9.33
N GLU A 134 7.31 -6.20 -9.46
CA GLU A 134 7.68 -6.74 -10.76
C GLU A 134 6.50 -7.40 -11.48
N VAL A 135 5.74 -8.26 -10.77
CA VAL A 135 4.69 -9.08 -11.40
C VAL A 135 3.37 -8.31 -11.53
N LEU A 136 2.84 -7.78 -10.43
CA LEU A 136 1.51 -7.14 -10.43
C LEU A 136 1.51 -5.74 -11.04
N CYS A 137 2.56 -4.97 -10.85
CA CYS A 137 2.68 -3.60 -11.34
C CYS A 137 3.67 -3.44 -12.52
N GLY A 138 4.31 -4.52 -12.96
CA GLY A 138 5.19 -4.53 -14.15
C GLY A 138 6.39 -3.58 -14.05
N SER A 139 6.82 -3.22 -12.84
CA SER A 139 7.88 -2.23 -12.56
C SER A 139 7.59 -0.81 -13.06
N ASP A 140 6.34 -0.51 -13.42
CA ASP A 140 5.95 0.80 -13.98
C ASP A 140 5.45 1.79 -12.92
N VAL A 141 5.15 1.31 -11.71
CA VAL A 141 4.66 2.14 -10.61
C VAL A 141 5.82 2.61 -9.74
N PRO A 142 5.88 3.90 -9.34
CA PRO A 142 6.88 4.37 -8.38
C PRO A 142 6.85 3.56 -7.09
N LEU A 143 8.02 3.21 -6.57
CA LEU A 143 8.20 2.46 -5.33
C LEU A 143 8.99 3.29 -4.33
N ALA A 144 8.48 3.40 -3.10
CA ALA A 144 9.21 3.92 -1.95
C ALA A 144 9.37 2.83 -0.89
N VAL A 145 10.53 2.77 -0.27
CA VAL A 145 10.82 1.82 0.80
C VAL A 145 10.78 2.56 2.14
N ILE A 146 10.02 2.02 3.08
CA ILE A 146 9.96 2.51 4.45
C ILE A 146 10.65 1.49 5.34
N VAL A 147 11.71 1.92 6.01
CA VAL A 147 12.44 1.09 6.97
C VAL A 147 11.96 1.40 8.37
N THR A 148 11.52 0.37 9.08
CA THR A 148 10.99 0.45 10.45
C THR A 148 11.93 -0.21 11.46
N HIS A 149 11.63 -0.09 12.76
CA HIS A 149 12.41 -0.71 13.85
C HIS A 149 13.89 -0.31 13.85
N LEU A 150 14.18 0.98 13.69
CA LEU A 150 15.54 1.51 13.73
C LEU A 150 16.01 1.90 15.13
N GLU A 151 15.14 1.83 16.14
CA GLU A 151 15.42 2.28 17.51
C GLU A 151 16.55 1.48 18.19
N GLY A 152 16.89 0.31 17.69
CA GLY A 152 17.98 -0.53 18.21
C GLY A 152 19.34 -0.33 17.55
N GLU A 153 19.43 0.54 16.54
CA GLU A 153 20.67 0.73 15.74
C GLU A 153 21.47 2.00 16.14
N GLU A 154 21.37 2.45 17.39
CA GLU A 154 22.09 3.65 17.86
C GLU A 154 23.62 3.54 17.86
N ASN A 155 24.22 2.50 17.31
CA ASN A 155 25.68 2.32 17.32
C ASN A 155 26.27 1.89 15.97
N VAL A 156 25.89 2.49 14.88
CA VAL A 156 26.65 2.41 13.62
C VAL A 156 26.94 3.81 13.11
N MET A 157 27.80 4.48 13.83
CA MET A 157 28.64 5.52 13.24
C MET A 157 30.07 5.07 13.26
#